data_962079510e51b43816c0838db5c237e9
#
_entry.id   962079510e51b43816c0838db5c237e9
#
_cell.length_a   1.000
_cell.length_b   1.000
_cell.length_c   1.000
_cell.angle_alpha   90.00
_cell.angle_beta   90.00
_cell.angle_gamma   90.00
#
_symmetry.space_group_name_H-M   'P 1'
#
loop_
_entity.id
_entity.type
_entity.pdbx_description
1 polymer ?
#
loop_
_entity_poly.entity_id
_entity_poly.type
_entity_poly.pdbx_seq_one_letter_code
_entity_poly.pdbx_strand_id
1 'polypeptide(L)'
;NEPTEWKLVFPKKFPFDKDVKNLTDKIEKYLKDSNAVLLKSSDDIYSVSDNFIVIHGFSSKESANSVLSVLKEHKNYKIKDQAYIISTEDYKIVQMKKKFEEWLLLNK
;
A
#
# COMPACT_ATOMS: atom_id res chain seq x y z
N ASN A 1 21.95 6.21 -4.05
CA ASN A 1 21.73 4.76 -4.18
C ASN A 1 20.27 4.46 -4.47
N GLU A 2 20.05 3.41 -5.24
CA GLU A 2 18.69 2.98 -5.54
C GLU A 2 18.04 2.40 -4.30
N PRO A 3 16.76 2.70 -4.06
CA PRO A 3 16.02 2.05 -2.99
C PRO A 3 15.97 0.53 -3.21
N THR A 4 16.06 -0.22 -2.12
CA THR A 4 16.05 -1.68 -2.16
C THR A 4 14.78 -2.29 -1.61
N GLU A 5 13.91 -1.47 -1.01
CA GLU A 5 12.63 -1.95 -0.51
C GLU A 5 11.53 -0.95 -0.82
N TRP A 6 10.39 -1.47 -1.24
CA TRP A 6 9.25 -0.66 -1.69
C TRP A 6 7.96 -1.12 -1.01
N LYS A 7 6.99 -0.25 -1.01
CA LYS A 7 5.68 -0.50 -0.40
C LYS A 7 4.58 -0.11 -1.37
N LEU A 8 3.44 -0.80 -1.24
CA LEU A 8 2.16 -0.34 -1.81
C LEU A 8 1.36 0.30 -0.68
N VAL A 9 0.88 1.52 -0.92
CA VAL A 9 0.16 2.29 0.07
C VAL A 9 -1.23 2.62 -0.46
N PHE A 10 -2.25 2.28 0.33
CA PHE A 10 -3.65 2.60 0.03
C PHE A 10 -4.14 3.61 1.08
N PRO A 11 -4.20 4.91 0.73
CA PRO A 11 -4.69 5.91 1.70
C PRO A 11 -6.17 5.71 1.99
N LYS A 12 -6.54 5.81 3.25
CA LYS A 12 -7.93 5.64 3.69
C LYS A 12 -8.31 6.72 4.69
N LYS A 13 -9.55 7.15 4.65
CA LYS A 13 -10.10 8.12 5.59
C LYS A 13 -10.62 7.42 6.82
N PHE A 14 -10.49 8.09 7.96
CA PHE A 14 -11.05 7.63 9.22
C PHE A 14 -12.36 8.40 9.50
N PRO A 15 -13.39 7.80 10.09
CA PRO A 15 -13.42 6.44 10.61
C PRO A 15 -13.60 5.41 9.49
N PHE A 16 -13.09 4.22 9.74
CA PHE A 16 -13.15 3.15 8.77
C PHE A 16 -14.57 2.64 8.61
N ASP A 17 -14.88 2.28 7.40
CA ASP A 17 -16.16 1.72 7.03
C ASP A 17 -15.96 0.33 6.41
N LYS A 18 -17.00 -0.15 5.73
CA LYS A 18 -16.96 -1.45 5.08
C LYS A 18 -15.90 -1.53 4.01
N ASP A 19 -15.55 -0.41 3.37
CA ASP A 19 -14.59 -0.40 2.28
C ASP A 19 -13.18 -0.75 2.77
N VAL A 20 -12.80 -0.26 3.96
CA VAL A 20 -11.50 -0.59 4.53
C VAL A 20 -11.42 -2.08 4.84
N LYS A 21 -12.45 -2.64 5.47
CA LYS A 21 -12.47 -4.07 5.78
C LYS A 21 -12.43 -4.89 4.50
N ASN A 22 -13.19 -4.49 3.50
CA ASN A 22 -13.20 -5.18 2.21
C ASN A 22 -11.81 -5.17 1.56
N LEU A 23 -11.13 -4.02 1.60
CA LEU A 23 -9.77 -3.90 1.08
C LEU A 23 -8.80 -4.81 1.83
N THR A 24 -8.80 -4.75 3.16
CA THR A 24 -7.88 -5.56 3.96
C THR A 24 -8.14 -7.06 3.79
N ASP A 25 -9.40 -7.46 3.71
CA ASP A 25 -9.75 -8.87 3.47
C ASP A 25 -9.20 -9.36 2.13
N LYS A 26 -9.30 -8.55 1.09
CA LYS A 26 -8.79 -8.92 -0.23
C LYS A 26 -7.27 -9.00 -0.25
N ILE A 27 -6.60 -8.08 0.43
CA ILE A 27 -5.14 -8.10 0.54
C ILE A 27 -4.70 -9.37 1.28
N GLU A 28 -5.33 -9.68 2.41
CA GLU A 28 -5.02 -10.89 3.18
C GLU A 28 -5.23 -12.15 2.34
N LYS A 29 -6.33 -12.18 1.58
CA LYS A 29 -6.61 -13.29 0.69
C LYS A 29 -5.51 -13.44 -0.35
N TYR A 30 -5.07 -12.36 -0.97
CA TYR A 30 -3.99 -12.40 -1.96
C TYR A 30 -2.70 -12.93 -1.34
N LEU A 31 -2.34 -12.42 -0.18
CA LEU A 31 -1.09 -12.85 0.49
C LEU A 31 -1.11 -14.34 0.81
N LYS A 32 -2.27 -14.84 1.23
CA LYS A 32 -2.44 -16.26 1.51
C LYS A 32 -2.41 -17.09 0.22
N ASP A 33 -3.18 -16.68 -0.79
CA ASP A 33 -3.29 -17.41 -2.05
C ASP A 33 -1.96 -17.50 -2.78
N SER A 34 -1.19 -16.42 -2.77
CA SER A 34 0.08 -16.34 -3.48
C SER A 34 1.25 -16.94 -2.70
N ASN A 35 1.03 -17.28 -1.43
CA ASN A 35 2.09 -17.78 -0.55
C ASN A 35 3.29 -16.83 -0.51
N ALA A 36 3.01 -15.54 -0.46
CA ALA A 36 4.02 -14.48 -0.53
C ALA A 36 4.62 -14.24 0.85
N VAL A 37 5.53 -15.09 1.27
CA VAL A 37 6.06 -15.10 2.65
C VAL A 37 6.83 -13.84 3.01
N LEU A 38 7.37 -13.12 2.02
CA LEU A 38 8.13 -11.88 2.26
C LEU A 38 7.24 -10.65 2.32
N LEU A 39 6.00 -10.75 1.88
CA LEU A 39 5.09 -9.61 1.89
C LEU A 39 4.25 -9.62 3.15
N LYS A 40 4.07 -8.45 3.73
CA LYS A 40 3.28 -8.27 4.94
C LYS A 40 2.37 -7.06 4.78
N SER A 41 1.20 -7.10 5.40
CA SER A 41 0.31 -5.95 5.39
C SER A 41 0.22 -5.33 6.78
N SER A 42 -0.08 -4.03 6.81
CA SER A 42 -0.30 -3.31 8.05
C SER A 42 -1.29 -2.18 7.83
N ASP A 43 -1.86 -1.70 8.93
CA ASP A 43 -2.74 -0.55 8.98
C ASP A 43 -2.01 0.51 9.77
N ASP A 44 -1.47 1.51 9.08
CA ASP A 44 -0.61 2.53 9.69
C ASP A 44 -1.37 3.84 9.87
N ILE A 45 -1.38 4.36 11.08
CA ILE A 45 -1.97 5.67 11.35
C ILE A 45 -1.09 6.73 10.71
N TYR A 46 -1.70 7.65 9.97
CA TYR A 46 -1.01 8.81 9.42
C TYR A 46 -1.38 10.09 10.18
N SER A 47 -2.68 10.30 10.39
CA SER A 47 -3.19 11.49 11.09
C SER A 47 -4.49 11.12 11.79
N VAL A 48 -5.14 12.11 12.42
CA VAL A 48 -6.42 11.86 13.09
C VAL A 48 -7.53 11.48 12.09
N SER A 49 -7.36 11.82 10.83
CA SER A 49 -8.39 11.57 9.80
C SER A 49 -7.94 10.59 8.72
N ASP A 50 -6.68 10.16 8.72
CA ASP A 50 -6.14 9.36 7.62
C ASP A 50 -5.29 8.21 8.12
N ASN A 51 -5.50 7.04 7.51
CA ASN A 51 -4.65 5.87 7.73
C ASN A 51 -4.14 5.39 6.39
N PHE A 52 -3.06 4.62 6.42
CA PHE A 52 -2.54 3.93 5.25
C PHE A 52 -2.66 2.42 5.46
N ILE A 53 -3.30 1.74 4.51
CA ILE A 53 -3.20 0.28 4.43
C ILE A 53 -1.99 0.02 3.55
N VAL A 54 -1.04 -0.77 4.04
CA VAL A 54 0.27 -0.90 3.40
C VAL A 54 0.61 -2.35 3.17
N ILE A 55 1.19 -2.67 2.01
CA ILE A 55 1.84 -3.95 1.77
C ILE A 55 3.33 -3.68 1.70
N HIS A 56 4.09 -4.35 2.55
CA HIS A 56 5.54 -4.17 2.70
C HIS A 56 6.30 -5.33 2.10
N GLY A 57 7.56 -5.08 1.73
CA GLY A 57 8.50 -6.15 1.42
C GLY A 57 8.83 -6.34 -0.05
N PHE A 58 8.45 -5.38 -0.90
CA PHE A 58 8.79 -5.48 -2.32
C PHE A 58 10.26 -5.12 -2.54
N SER A 59 10.94 -5.92 -3.36
CA SER A 59 12.36 -5.69 -3.65
C SER A 59 12.56 -4.64 -4.75
N SER A 60 11.50 -4.30 -5.47
CA SER A 60 11.59 -3.33 -6.56
C SER A 60 10.24 -2.66 -6.77
N LYS A 61 10.28 -1.51 -7.44
CA LYS A 61 9.08 -0.82 -7.89
C LYS A 61 8.27 -1.69 -8.84
N GLU A 62 8.97 -2.43 -9.71
CA GLU A 62 8.34 -3.31 -10.69
C GLU A 62 7.58 -4.45 -10.02
N SER A 63 8.15 -5.05 -8.98
CA SER A 63 7.46 -6.14 -8.28
C SER A 63 6.21 -5.61 -7.56
N ALA A 64 6.27 -4.41 -6.99
CA ALA A 64 5.11 -3.78 -6.37
C ALA A 64 4.02 -3.53 -7.42
N ASN A 65 4.42 -3.04 -8.59
CA ASN A 65 3.48 -2.75 -9.66
C ASN A 65 2.82 -4.04 -10.19
N SER A 66 3.57 -5.12 -10.26
CA SER A 66 3.03 -6.42 -10.70
C SER A 66 1.95 -6.93 -9.74
N VAL A 67 2.20 -6.83 -8.45
CA VAL A 67 1.21 -7.23 -7.45
C VAL A 67 -0.02 -6.32 -7.51
N LEU A 68 0.20 -5.02 -7.65
CA LEU A 68 -0.92 -4.08 -7.77
C LEU A 68 -1.80 -4.43 -8.97
N SER A 69 -1.20 -4.78 -10.11
CA SER A 69 -1.97 -5.19 -11.29
C SER A 69 -2.83 -6.41 -11.01
N VAL A 70 -2.28 -7.41 -10.34
CA VAL A 70 -3.06 -8.61 -9.96
C VAL A 70 -4.22 -8.22 -9.03
N LEU A 71 -3.95 -7.41 -8.03
CA LEU A 71 -4.98 -6.99 -7.08
C LEU A 71 -6.11 -6.24 -7.77
N LYS A 72 -5.81 -5.43 -8.77
CA LYS A 72 -6.83 -4.65 -9.49
C LYS A 72 -7.59 -5.47 -10.52
N GLU A 73 -6.90 -6.36 -11.24
CA GLU A 73 -7.47 -6.97 -12.45
C GLU A 73 -7.96 -8.39 -12.26
N HIS A 74 -7.37 -9.14 -11.33
CA HIS A 74 -7.77 -10.54 -11.16
C HIS A 74 -9.15 -10.63 -10.50
N LYS A 75 -9.99 -11.53 -11.06
CA LYS A 75 -11.38 -11.68 -10.63
C LYS A 75 -11.55 -11.98 -9.13
N ASN A 76 -10.54 -12.58 -8.51
CA ASN A 76 -10.60 -12.95 -7.09
C ASN A 76 -10.45 -11.75 -6.17
N TYR A 77 -9.93 -10.64 -6.65
CA TYR A 77 -9.64 -9.47 -5.81
C TYR A 77 -10.38 -8.23 -6.27
N LYS A 78 -10.15 -7.79 -7.50
CA LYS A 78 -10.85 -6.63 -8.08
C LYS A 78 -10.83 -5.40 -7.18
N ILE A 79 -9.67 -5.09 -6.62
CA ILE A 79 -9.50 -3.91 -5.77
C ILE A 79 -9.60 -2.66 -6.65
N LYS A 80 -10.44 -1.71 -6.25
CA LYS A 80 -10.63 -0.46 -6.98
C LYS A 80 -10.02 0.74 -6.27
N ASP A 81 -9.49 0.53 -5.08
CA ASP A 81 -8.93 1.59 -4.26
C ASP A 81 -7.66 2.15 -4.89
N GLN A 82 -7.47 3.46 -4.73
CA GLN A 82 -6.28 4.13 -5.21
C GLN A 82 -5.06 3.66 -4.42
N ALA A 83 -3.96 3.36 -5.11
CA ALA A 83 -2.74 2.90 -4.49
C ALA A 83 -1.54 3.65 -5.05
N TYR A 84 -0.49 3.73 -4.23
CA TYR A 84 0.76 4.39 -4.61
C TYR A 84 1.93 3.50 -4.25
N ILE A 85 2.97 3.53 -5.09
CA ILE A 85 4.19 2.77 -4.87
C ILE A 85 5.23 3.75 -4.34
N ILE A 86 5.79 3.46 -3.18
CA ILE A 86 6.71 4.37 -2.50
C ILE A 86 7.86 3.56 -1.91
N SER A 87 9.06 4.12 -1.94
CA SER A 87 10.20 3.48 -1.30
C SER A 87 10.05 3.52 0.22
N THR A 88 10.67 2.56 0.90
CA THR A 88 10.64 2.52 2.36
C THR A 88 11.23 3.80 2.97
N GLU A 89 12.31 4.32 2.37
CA GLU A 89 12.92 5.55 2.84
C GLU A 89 11.98 6.74 2.74
N ASP A 90 11.33 6.89 1.58
CA ASP A 90 10.37 7.97 1.37
C ASP A 90 9.16 7.83 2.29
N TYR A 91 8.70 6.58 2.48
CA TYR A 91 7.55 6.35 3.37
C TYR A 91 7.87 6.79 4.80
N LYS A 92 9.08 6.50 5.26
CA LYS A 92 9.50 6.94 6.60
C LYS A 92 9.45 8.46 6.71
N ILE A 93 9.95 9.18 5.70
CA ILE A 93 9.94 10.65 5.70
C ILE A 93 8.50 11.18 5.66
N VAL A 94 7.67 10.59 4.81
CA VAL A 94 6.26 10.97 4.69
C VAL A 94 5.56 10.83 6.05
N GLN A 95 5.79 9.72 6.75
CA GLN A 95 5.17 9.50 8.06
C GLN A 95 5.71 10.47 9.11
N MET A 96 7.02 10.63 9.18
CA MET A 96 7.64 11.48 10.21
C MET A 96 7.29 12.95 10.04
N LYS A 97 7.30 13.43 8.80
CA LYS A 97 7.11 14.86 8.52
C LYS A 97 5.71 15.22 8.03
N LYS A 98 4.83 14.22 7.90
CA LYS A 98 3.46 14.41 7.40
C LYS A 98 3.45 15.08 6.03
N LYS A 99 4.26 14.53 5.11
CA LYS A 99 4.51 15.12 3.79
C LYS A 99 3.90 14.34 2.64
N PHE A 100 2.82 13.60 2.89
CA PHE A 100 2.22 12.76 1.84
C PHE A 100 1.75 13.59 0.64
N GLU A 101 1.10 14.71 0.89
CA GLU A 101 0.62 15.57 -0.19
C GLU A 101 1.76 16.04 -1.08
N GLU A 102 2.87 16.49 -0.46
CA GLU A 102 4.04 16.94 -1.20
C GLU A 102 4.67 15.81 -1.98
N TRP A 103 4.75 14.62 -1.36
CA TRP A 103 5.28 13.45 -2.06
C TRP A 103 4.46 13.12 -3.30
N LEU A 104 3.12 13.19 -3.20
CA LEU A 104 2.24 12.93 -4.33
C LEU A 104 2.51 13.88 -5.48
N LEU A 105 2.70 15.17 -5.19
CA LEU A 105 2.95 16.18 -6.22
C LEU A 105 4.25 15.90 -6.97
N LEU A 106 5.26 15.38 -6.26
CA LEU A 106 6.58 15.12 -6.85
C LEU A 106 6.63 13.80 -7.62
N ASN A 107 5.69 12.88 -7.36
CA ASN A 107 5.78 11.51 -7.86
C ASN A 107 4.55 11.08 -8.69
N LYS A 108 3.82 12.04 -9.20
CA LYS A 108 2.67 11.74 -10.05
C LYS A 108 3.09 11.15 -11.39
#